data_8150727d7bdbc8b8b7c2b73734dec213
#
_entry.id   8150727d7bdbc8b8b7c2b73734dec213
#
_cell.length_a   1.000
_cell.length_b   1.000
_cell.length_c   1.000
_cell.angle_alpha   90.00
_cell.angle_beta   90.00
_cell.angle_gamma   90.00
#
_symmetry.space_group_name_H-M   'P 1'
#
loop_
_entity.id
_entity.type
_entity.pdbx_description
1 polymer ?
#
loop_
_entity_poly.entity_id
_entity_poly.type
_entity_poly.pdbx_seq_one_letter_code
_entity_poly.pdbx_strand_id
1 'polypeptide(L)'
;INSLAKKHSLFVIEDACHALQAELDNKRCGSLGDIGCFSFHPLKNLNVWGDGGIVTTNNKSIAEKLKLIRNHGLIDRNTCMEFSYNSRLDSIQAVVAKHLIENNLETITKKRIENAYYFDFLLSEIPQIKTLERNKSYKEVFHLYIFTVERREELALFLQKKEIDAKIHYPVPMHLQPAAKKYNFNNNDFPVAQKLAQQTISLPVHEFISKEQIKFVVNSIKDFFN
;
A
#
# COMPACT_ATOMS: atom_id res chain seq x y z
N ILE A 1 8.74 7.13 16.02
CA ILE A 1 7.41 7.79 16.10
C ILE A 1 6.81 7.58 17.49
N ASN A 2 6.61 6.35 17.98
CA ASN A 2 5.93 6.06 19.24
C ASN A 2 6.54 6.74 20.48
N SER A 3 7.89 6.83 20.57
CA SER A 3 8.57 7.53 21.66
C SER A 3 8.27 9.04 21.66
N LEU A 4 8.20 9.66 20.47
CA LEU A 4 7.80 11.06 20.33
C LEU A 4 6.31 11.26 20.67
N ALA A 5 5.45 10.37 20.16
CA ALA A 5 4.02 10.43 20.45
C ALA A 5 3.76 10.34 21.97
N LYS A 6 4.41 9.39 22.65
CA LYS A 6 4.34 9.26 24.10
C LYS A 6 4.83 10.54 24.84
N LYS A 7 5.94 11.12 24.40
CA LYS A 7 6.49 12.35 24.98
C LYS A 7 5.52 13.52 24.88
N HIS A 8 4.74 13.59 23.81
CA HIS A 8 3.82 14.69 23.53
C HIS A 8 2.34 14.34 23.75
N SER A 9 2.03 13.19 24.38
CA SER A 9 0.66 12.70 24.62
C SER A 9 -0.19 12.66 23.36
N LEU A 10 0.40 12.20 22.24
CA LEU A 10 -0.27 12.05 20.95
C LEU A 10 -0.66 10.61 20.70
N PHE A 11 -1.76 10.42 19.97
CA PHE A 11 -2.13 9.11 19.43
C PHE A 11 -1.40 8.83 18.10
N VAL A 12 -1.14 7.54 17.85
CA VAL A 12 -0.54 7.07 16.61
C VAL A 12 -1.56 6.23 15.85
N ILE A 13 -1.96 6.71 14.68
CA ILE A 13 -2.79 5.97 13.73
C ILE A 13 -1.90 5.49 12.58
N GLU A 14 -1.83 4.18 12.36
CA GLU A 14 -1.12 3.60 11.24
C GLU A 14 -2.03 3.57 10.01
N ASP A 15 -1.65 4.26 8.94
CA ASP A 15 -2.18 3.96 7.61
C ASP A 15 -1.44 2.72 7.07
N ALA A 16 -2.00 1.55 7.38
CA ALA A 16 -1.49 0.25 6.97
C ALA A 16 -2.22 -0.29 5.72
N CYS A 17 -2.82 0.59 4.90
CA CYS A 17 -3.62 0.21 3.73
C CYS A 17 -2.86 -0.58 2.66
N HIS A 18 -1.53 -0.54 2.65
CA HIS A 18 -0.64 -1.31 1.78
C HIS A 18 0.19 -2.36 2.54
N ALA A 19 -0.04 -2.52 3.84
CA ALA A 19 0.86 -3.23 4.75
C ALA A 19 0.22 -4.44 5.45
N LEU A 20 -0.84 -5.02 4.87
CA LEU A 20 -1.45 -6.22 5.43
C LEU A 20 -0.44 -7.37 5.46
N GLN A 21 -0.17 -7.93 6.64
CA GLN A 21 0.90 -8.89 6.96
C GLN A 21 2.35 -8.34 6.89
N ALA A 22 2.55 -7.06 6.65
CA ALA A 22 3.88 -6.46 6.77
C ALA A 22 4.33 -6.43 8.24
N GLU A 23 5.65 -6.50 8.46
CA GLU A 23 6.23 -6.54 9.80
C GLU A 23 7.44 -5.60 9.89
N LEU A 24 7.58 -5.00 11.07
CA LEU A 24 8.78 -4.28 11.51
C LEU A 24 9.29 -4.95 12.79
N ASP A 25 10.51 -5.44 12.78
CA ASP A 25 11.13 -6.16 13.92
C ASP A 25 10.21 -7.28 14.48
N ASN A 26 9.63 -8.10 13.59
CA ASN A 26 8.69 -9.18 13.88
C ASN A 26 7.36 -8.72 14.53
N LYS A 27 7.03 -7.45 14.48
CA LYS A 27 5.73 -6.91 14.90
C LYS A 27 4.92 -6.51 13.69
N ARG A 28 3.68 -6.96 13.60
CA ARG A 28 2.81 -6.67 12.47
C ARG A 28 2.40 -5.20 12.42
N CYS A 29 2.46 -4.61 11.22
CA CYS A 29 1.83 -3.33 10.95
C CYS A 29 0.35 -3.38 11.33
N GLY A 30 -0.19 -2.26 11.79
CA GLY A 30 -1.54 -2.16 12.36
C GLY A 30 -1.61 -2.52 13.85
N SER A 31 -0.47 -2.92 14.47
CA SER A 31 -0.36 -3.14 15.92
C SER A 31 0.81 -2.36 16.55
N LEU A 32 1.46 -1.51 15.78
CA LEU A 32 2.60 -0.71 16.23
C LEU A 32 2.16 0.59 16.89
N GLY A 33 1.04 1.17 16.45
CA GLY A 33 0.41 2.36 17.00
C GLY A 33 -0.79 2.02 17.89
N ASP A 34 -1.61 3.04 18.19
CA ASP A 34 -2.85 2.90 18.95
C ASP A 34 -3.99 2.31 18.10
N ILE A 35 -3.97 2.63 16.80
CA ILE A 35 -4.95 2.21 15.79
C ILE A 35 -4.22 1.84 14.51
N GLY A 36 -4.62 0.74 13.87
CA GLY A 36 -4.20 0.37 12.52
C GLY A 36 -5.38 0.39 11.54
N CYS A 37 -5.19 0.97 10.35
CA CYS A 37 -6.20 1.04 9.31
C CYS A 37 -5.75 0.27 8.07
N PHE A 38 -6.58 -0.68 7.59
CA PHE A 38 -6.30 -1.48 6.40
C PHE A 38 -7.38 -1.30 5.35
N SER A 39 -6.99 -1.34 4.09
CA SER A 39 -7.88 -1.29 2.95
C SER A 39 -8.11 -2.69 2.35
N PHE A 40 -9.36 -2.97 2.01
CA PHE A 40 -9.77 -4.14 1.24
C PHE A 40 -10.27 -3.78 -0.16
N HIS A 41 -9.89 -2.59 -0.64
CA HIS A 41 -10.19 -2.13 -2.01
C HIS A 41 -9.78 -3.22 -3.04
N PRO A 42 -10.48 -3.35 -4.20
CA PRO A 42 -10.24 -4.40 -5.20
C PRO A 42 -8.79 -4.59 -5.66
N LEU A 43 -7.97 -3.55 -5.62
CA LEU A 43 -6.55 -3.62 -6.03
C LEU A 43 -5.59 -3.98 -4.90
N LYS A 44 -6.07 -4.21 -3.67
CA LYS A 44 -5.20 -4.56 -2.53
C LYS A 44 -4.82 -6.04 -2.52
N ASN A 45 -3.77 -6.38 -1.77
CA ASN A 45 -3.30 -7.77 -1.62
C ASN A 45 -4.40 -8.72 -1.10
N LEU A 46 -5.32 -8.19 -0.34
CA LEU A 46 -6.56 -8.83 0.02
C LEU A 46 -7.71 -7.88 -0.35
N ASN A 47 -8.68 -8.37 -1.12
CA ASN A 47 -9.84 -7.59 -1.55
C ASN A 47 -11.14 -8.32 -1.23
N VAL A 48 -12.25 -7.58 -1.22
CA VAL A 48 -13.57 -8.08 -0.84
C VAL A 48 -14.65 -7.82 -1.90
N TRP A 49 -14.25 -7.82 -3.19
CA TRP A 49 -15.15 -7.63 -4.35
C TRP A 49 -15.84 -6.26 -4.39
N GLY A 50 -15.21 -5.26 -3.83
CA GLY A 50 -15.68 -3.88 -3.73
C GLY A 50 -14.87 -3.12 -2.68
N ASP A 51 -15.29 -1.91 -2.37
CA ASP A 51 -14.64 -1.12 -1.32
C ASP A 51 -14.89 -1.74 0.05
N GLY A 52 -13.86 -1.71 0.87
CA GLY A 52 -13.91 -2.21 2.24
C GLY A 52 -12.64 -1.90 3.00
N GLY A 53 -12.68 -2.15 4.29
CA GLY A 53 -11.53 -1.96 5.16
C GLY A 53 -11.78 -2.50 6.56
N ILE A 54 -10.72 -2.54 7.35
CA ILE A 54 -10.77 -2.93 8.76
C ILE A 54 -9.90 -2.01 9.58
N VAL A 55 -10.34 -1.76 10.79
CA VAL A 55 -9.58 -1.02 11.80
C VAL A 55 -9.24 -1.97 12.96
N THR A 56 -7.97 -1.93 13.39
CA THR A 56 -7.46 -2.74 14.49
C THR A 56 -7.00 -1.85 15.64
N THR A 57 -7.20 -2.29 16.89
CA THR A 57 -6.67 -1.66 18.09
C THR A 57 -6.61 -2.67 19.24
N ASN A 58 -5.63 -2.50 20.11
CA ASN A 58 -5.53 -3.25 21.37
C ASN A 58 -6.22 -2.52 22.54
N ASN A 59 -6.73 -1.31 22.32
CA ASN A 59 -7.42 -0.51 23.34
C ASN A 59 -8.93 -0.77 23.28
N LYS A 60 -9.47 -1.37 24.36
CA LYS A 60 -10.90 -1.70 24.45
C LYS A 60 -11.81 -0.47 24.32
N SER A 61 -11.45 0.66 24.93
CA SER A 61 -12.23 1.90 24.86
C SER A 61 -12.30 2.43 23.42
N ILE A 62 -11.18 2.40 22.68
CA ILE A 62 -11.15 2.76 21.27
C ILE A 62 -12.00 1.79 20.44
N ALA A 63 -11.90 0.48 20.70
CA ALA A 63 -12.71 -0.51 19.99
C ALA A 63 -14.21 -0.30 20.16
N GLU A 64 -14.68 -0.02 21.38
CA GLU A 64 -16.09 0.28 21.62
C GLU A 64 -16.53 1.58 20.95
N LYS A 65 -15.70 2.62 20.99
CA LYS A 65 -15.95 3.87 20.27
C LYS A 65 -16.06 3.67 18.77
N LEU A 66 -15.16 2.88 18.17
CA LEU A 66 -15.18 2.55 16.73
C LEU A 66 -16.45 1.79 16.34
N LYS A 67 -16.90 0.82 17.16
CA LYS A 67 -18.17 0.11 16.92
C LYS A 67 -19.37 1.06 16.91
N LEU A 68 -19.36 2.05 17.78
CA LEU A 68 -20.41 3.06 17.87
C LEU A 68 -20.41 3.95 16.63
N ILE A 69 -19.28 4.60 16.33
CA ILE A 69 -19.20 5.61 15.26
C ILE A 69 -19.35 5.02 13.85
N ARG A 70 -18.93 3.76 13.61
CA ARG A 70 -19.14 3.11 12.30
C ARG A 70 -20.61 2.82 12.00
N ASN A 71 -21.50 2.90 12.98
CA ASN A 71 -22.91 2.55 12.91
C ASN A 71 -23.81 3.71 13.35
N HIS A 72 -23.67 4.87 12.73
CA HIS A 72 -24.50 6.07 13.00
C HIS A 72 -24.45 6.59 14.45
N GLY A 73 -23.49 6.13 15.26
CA GLY A 73 -23.47 6.45 16.69
C GLY A 73 -24.53 5.71 17.52
N LEU A 74 -25.08 4.62 16.98
CA LEU A 74 -26.15 3.84 17.60
C LEU A 74 -25.60 2.75 18.52
N ILE A 75 -26.09 2.68 19.77
CA ILE A 75 -25.87 1.56 20.70
C ILE A 75 -26.90 0.45 20.52
N ASP A 76 -28.09 0.80 20.10
CA ASP A 76 -29.19 -0.09 19.72
C ASP A 76 -30.02 0.56 18.59
N ARG A 77 -31.11 -0.09 18.17
CA ARG A 77 -31.95 0.37 17.06
C ARG A 77 -32.55 1.77 17.26
N ASN A 78 -32.76 2.20 18.48
CA ASN A 78 -33.56 3.39 18.83
C ASN A 78 -32.73 4.46 19.52
N THR A 79 -31.50 4.16 19.99
CA THR A 79 -30.71 5.04 20.85
C THR A 79 -29.43 5.47 20.14
N CYS A 80 -29.36 6.75 19.79
CA CYS A 80 -28.18 7.38 19.20
C CYS A 80 -27.42 8.14 20.33
N MET A 81 -26.17 7.76 20.57
CA MET A 81 -25.32 8.40 21.58
C MET A 81 -24.55 9.59 21.01
N GLU A 82 -24.29 9.59 19.69
CA GLU A 82 -23.62 10.69 18.99
C GLU A 82 -23.93 10.63 17.50
N PHE A 83 -23.93 11.76 16.82
CA PHE A 83 -24.11 11.79 15.36
C PHE A 83 -22.85 11.30 14.64
N SER A 84 -23.02 10.31 13.77
CA SER A 84 -21.93 9.71 13.03
C SER A 84 -22.43 9.16 11.69
N TYR A 85 -21.52 8.51 10.95
CA TYR A 85 -21.77 8.00 9.61
C TYR A 85 -22.09 6.51 9.59
N ASN A 86 -22.53 6.01 8.45
CA ASN A 86 -22.50 4.60 8.13
C ASN A 86 -21.13 4.26 7.53
N SER A 87 -20.33 3.47 8.23
CA SER A 87 -19.02 2.97 7.79
C SER A 87 -18.92 1.47 8.10
N ARG A 88 -19.89 0.70 7.60
CA ARG A 88 -19.99 -0.75 7.82
C ARG A 88 -19.47 -1.49 6.59
N LEU A 89 -18.83 -2.64 6.83
CA LEU A 89 -18.56 -3.62 5.81
C LEU A 89 -19.79 -4.54 5.65
N ASP A 90 -20.20 -4.82 4.42
CA ASP A 90 -21.30 -5.75 4.15
C ASP A 90 -20.95 -7.17 4.61
N SER A 91 -21.96 -7.92 5.10
CA SER A 91 -21.74 -9.26 5.62
C SER A 91 -21.16 -10.22 4.58
N ILE A 92 -21.56 -10.09 3.30
CA ILE A 92 -21.00 -10.90 2.22
C ILE A 92 -19.51 -10.59 1.99
N GLN A 93 -19.12 -9.33 2.03
CA GLN A 93 -17.73 -8.91 1.93
C GLN A 93 -16.90 -9.39 3.15
N ALA A 94 -17.50 -9.36 4.35
CA ALA A 94 -16.85 -9.89 5.54
C ALA A 94 -16.60 -11.40 5.46
N VAL A 95 -17.52 -12.16 4.86
CA VAL A 95 -17.35 -13.62 4.59
C VAL A 95 -16.21 -13.85 3.61
N VAL A 96 -16.13 -13.05 2.53
CA VAL A 96 -15.02 -13.13 1.55
C VAL A 96 -13.69 -12.81 2.23
N ALA A 97 -13.63 -11.72 3.02
CA ALA A 97 -12.41 -11.35 3.77
C ALA A 97 -11.97 -12.48 4.69
N LYS A 98 -12.91 -13.04 5.49
CA LYS A 98 -12.61 -14.15 6.41
C LYS A 98 -12.04 -15.34 5.66
N HIS A 99 -12.69 -15.76 4.58
CA HIS A 99 -12.24 -16.90 3.77
C HIS A 99 -10.82 -16.69 3.24
N LEU A 100 -10.53 -15.50 2.68
CA LEU A 100 -9.21 -15.20 2.13
C LEU A 100 -8.14 -15.12 3.23
N ILE A 101 -8.45 -14.55 4.39
CA ILE A 101 -7.53 -14.46 5.53
C ILE A 101 -7.16 -15.86 6.03
N GLU A 102 -8.14 -16.73 6.17
CA GLU A 102 -7.93 -18.07 6.74
C GLU A 102 -7.26 -19.05 5.78
N ASN A 103 -7.46 -18.91 4.46
CA ASN A 103 -7.06 -19.93 3.49
C ASN A 103 -6.00 -19.48 2.47
N ASN A 104 -5.90 -18.20 2.16
CA ASN A 104 -5.12 -17.73 1.01
C ASN A 104 -4.07 -16.68 1.33
N LEU A 105 -4.29 -15.82 2.33
CA LEU A 105 -3.51 -14.61 2.54
C LEU A 105 -2.01 -14.88 2.73
N GLU A 106 -1.64 -15.93 3.44
CA GLU A 106 -0.24 -16.28 3.65
C GLU A 106 0.43 -16.68 2.33
N THR A 107 -0.25 -17.49 1.52
CA THR A 107 0.24 -17.92 0.20
C THR A 107 0.35 -16.75 -0.77
N ILE A 108 -0.64 -15.85 -0.78
CA ILE A 108 -0.62 -14.61 -1.58
C ILE A 108 0.61 -13.78 -1.21
N THR A 109 0.79 -13.52 0.07
CA THR A 109 1.91 -12.70 0.58
C THR A 109 3.26 -13.33 0.23
N LYS A 110 3.42 -14.63 0.45
CA LYS A 110 4.66 -15.36 0.14
C LYS A 110 5.01 -15.25 -1.35
N LYS A 111 4.06 -15.49 -2.24
CA LYS A 111 4.29 -15.41 -3.69
C LYS A 111 4.66 -13.99 -4.14
N ARG A 112 4.01 -12.95 -3.60
CA ARG A 112 4.35 -11.55 -3.89
C ARG A 112 5.78 -11.23 -3.46
N ILE A 113 6.20 -11.70 -2.29
CA ILE A 113 7.57 -11.54 -1.79
C ILE A 113 8.56 -12.26 -2.72
N GLU A 114 8.30 -13.52 -3.09
CA GLU A 114 9.15 -14.29 -4.00
C GLU A 114 9.28 -13.61 -5.36
N ASN A 115 8.19 -13.10 -5.92
CA ASN A 115 8.18 -12.39 -7.18
C ASN A 115 8.98 -11.07 -7.11
N ALA A 116 8.84 -10.31 -6.03
CA ALA A 116 9.55 -9.06 -5.84
C ALA A 116 11.07 -9.27 -5.72
N TYR A 117 11.51 -10.25 -4.95
CA TYR A 117 12.93 -10.58 -4.87
C TYR A 117 13.48 -11.14 -6.19
N TYR A 118 12.65 -11.79 -6.98
CA TYR A 118 13.06 -12.23 -8.30
C TYR A 118 13.22 -11.05 -9.27
N PHE A 119 12.36 -10.02 -9.18
CA PHE A 119 12.58 -8.74 -9.87
C PHE A 119 13.87 -8.06 -9.41
N ASP A 120 14.11 -7.95 -8.08
CA ASP A 120 15.33 -7.35 -7.55
C ASP A 120 16.59 -8.02 -8.13
N PHE A 121 16.60 -9.36 -8.15
CA PHE A 121 17.71 -10.15 -8.72
C PHE A 121 17.94 -9.84 -10.20
N LEU A 122 16.92 -9.86 -11.03
CA LEU A 122 17.06 -9.66 -12.48
C LEU A 122 17.34 -8.19 -12.84
N LEU A 123 16.74 -7.23 -12.13
CA LEU A 123 16.92 -5.80 -12.38
C LEU A 123 18.27 -5.27 -11.89
N SER A 124 18.94 -5.97 -10.97
CA SER A 124 20.28 -5.59 -10.50
C SER A 124 21.33 -5.57 -11.60
N GLU A 125 21.09 -6.25 -12.73
CA GLU A 125 21.96 -6.25 -13.91
C GLU A 125 21.78 -5.02 -14.81
N ILE A 126 20.81 -4.14 -14.55
CA ILE A 126 20.48 -2.97 -15.38
C ILE A 126 20.94 -1.70 -14.66
N PRO A 127 22.07 -1.08 -15.04
CA PRO A 127 22.65 0.06 -14.30
C PRO A 127 21.74 1.29 -14.21
N GLN A 128 20.84 1.45 -15.18
CA GLN A 128 19.90 2.57 -15.25
C GLN A 128 18.73 2.44 -14.25
N ILE A 129 18.54 1.26 -13.67
CA ILE A 129 17.47 0.98 -12.71
C ILE A 129 18.01 1.08 -11.28
N LYS A 130 17.26 1.77 -10.41
CA LYS A 130 17.56 1.80 -8.98
C LYS A 130 16.40 1.19 -8.21
N THR A 131 16.59 -0.04 -7.76
CA THR A 131 15.67 -0.72 -6.84
C THR A 131 15.80 -0.13 -5.43
N LEU A 132 14.77 -0.32 -4.61
CA LEU A 132 14.84 0.09 -3.20
C LEU A 132 15.75 -0.86 -2.41
N GLU A 133 16.52 -0.30 -1.50
CA GLU A 133 17.31 -1.09 -0.55
C GLU A 133 16.37 -1.85 0.41
N ARG A 134 16.57 -3.17 0.54
CA ARG A 134 15.75 -4.03 1.40
C ARG A 134 16.36 -4.13 2.79
N ASN A 135 15.61 -3.69 3.80
CA ASN A 135 16.04 -3.80 5.19
C ASN A 135 15.60 -5.15 5.77
N LYS A 136 16.53 -5.89 6.37
CA LYS A 136 16.27 -7.22 6.96
C LYS A 136 15.30 -7.20 8.14
N SER A 137 15.13 -6.05 8.80
CA SER A 137 14.15 -5.85 9.87
C SER A 137 12.72 -5.73 9.36
N TYR A 138 12.52 -5.60 8.04
CA TYR A 138 11.20 -5.42 7.44
C TYR A 138 10.76 -6.68 6.71
N LYS A 139 9.52 -7.09 6.93
CA LYS A 139 8.82 -8.01 6.05
C LYS A 139 7.94 -7.18 5.14
N GLU A 140 8.45 -6.85 3.97
CA GLU A 140 7.69 -6.15 2.93
C GLU A 140 6.71 -7.11 2.26
N VAL A 141 5.50 -6.64 1.92
CA VAL A 141 4.42 -7.48 1.35
C VAL A 141 4.06 -7.13 -0.10
N PHE A 142 4.75 -6.17 -0.65
CA PHE A 142 4.72 -5.79 -2.06
C PHE A 142 3.30 -5.63 -2.65
N HIS A 143 2.55 -4.67 -2.11
CA HIS A 143 1.35 -4.22 -2.78
C HIS A 143 1.68 -3.71 -4.20
N LEU A 144 2.79 -2.98 -4.32
CA LEU A 144 3.41 -2.56 -5.57
C LEU A 144 4.88 -3.00 -5.56
N TYR A 145 5.41 -3.33 -6.74
CA TYR A 145 6.86 -3.42 -6.94
C TYR A 145 7.33 -2.14 -7.62
N ILE A 146 8.19 -1.40 -6.98
CA ILE A 146 8.56 -0.03 -7.36
C ILE A 146 10.07 0.07 -7.52
N PHE A 147 10.52 0.75 -8.58
CA PHE A 147 11.90 1.20 -8.75
C PHE A 147 11.94 2.62 -9.32
N THR A 148 13.13 3.23 -9.38
CA THR A 148 13.34 4.54 -9.98
C THR A 148 14.21 4.46 -11.23
N VAL A 149 13.88 5.29 -12.22
CA VAL A 149 14.55 5.38 -13.51
C VAL A 149 14.44 6.80 -14.06
N GLU A 150 15.49 7.32 -14.70
CA GLU A 150 15.48 8.71 -15.20
C GLU A 150 14.53 8.92 -16.38
N ARG A 151 14.49 7.99 -17.34
CA ARG A 151 13.63 8.05 -18.53
C ARG A 151 12.27 7.38 -18.28
N ARG A 152 11.65 7.64 -17.13
CA ARG A 152 10.45 6.96 -16.65
C ARG A 152 9.28 7.00 -17.64
N GLU A 153 8.96 8.17 -18.22
CA GLU A 153 7.83 8.32 -19.15
C GLU A 153 8.04 7.52 -20.44
N GLU A 154 9.24 7.58 -20.98
CA GLU A 154 9.59 6.84 -22.20
C GLU A 154 9.53 5.33 -21.94
N LEU A 155 10.08 4.87 -20.82
CA LEU A 155 10.03 3.46 -20.42
C LEU A 155 8.58 3.01 -20.22
N ALA A 156 7.74 3.79 -19.54
CA ALA A 156 6.33 3.45 -19.33
C ALA A 156 5.58 3.28 -20.66
N LEU A 157 5.76 4.20 -21.61
CA LEU A 157 5.17 4.11 -22.95
C LEU A 157 5.71 2.91 -23.74
N PHE A 158 7.00 2.61 -23.62
CA PHE A 158 7.61 1.45 -24.27
C PHE A 158 7.05 0.14 -23.74
N LEU A 159 6.95 0.00 -22.41
CA LEU A 159 6.37 -1.17 -21.76
C LEU A 159 4.89 -1.35 -22.12
N GLN A 160 4.13 -0.27 -22.16
CA GLN A 160 2.73 -0.30 -22.59
C GLN A 160 2.55 -0.83 -24.00
N LYS A 161 3.43 -0.44 -24.96
CA LYS A 161 3.44 -0.97 -26.34
C LYS A 161 3.73 -2.47 -26.40
N LYS A 162 4.42 -3.02 -25.39
CA LYS A 162 4.66 -4.45 -25.20
C LYS A 162 3.60 -5.14 -24.34
N GLU A 163 2.45 -4.50 -24.12
CA GLU A 163 1.33 -5.00 -23.32
C GLU A 163 1.71 -5.30 -21.85
N ILE A 164 2.73 -4.59 -21.33
CA ILE A 164 3.13 -4.67 -19.92
C ILE A 164 2.45 -3.52 -19.16
N ASP A 165 1.64 -3.85 -18.17
CA ASP A 165 0.88 -2.89 -17.36
C ASP A 165 1.76 -2.21 -16.30
N ALA A 166 2.72 -1.39 -16.76
CA ALA A 166 3.51 -0.53 -15.90
C ALA A 166 2.72 0.72 -15.52
N LYS A 167 2.70 1.07 -14.24
CA LYS A 167 1.93 2.20 -13.68
C LYS A 167 2.84 3.22 -13.00
N ILE A 168 2.31 4.42 -12.82
CA ILE A 168 2.97 5.51 -12.10
C ILE A 168 2.15 5.88 -10.87
N HIS A 169 2.72 5.69 -9.67
CA HIS A 169 2.06 5.97 -8.40
C HIS A 169 2.91 6.95 -7.56
N TYR A 170 2.71 8.32 -7.68
CA TYR A 170 1.80 9.05 -8.56
C TYR A 170 2.58 10.15 -9.29
N PRO A 171 2.16 10.60 -10.49
CA PRO A 171 2.94 11.55 -11.30
C PRO A 171 2.97 12.96 -10.71
N VAL A 172 1.95 13.32 -9.91
CA VAL A 172 1.86 14.63 -9.26
C VAL A 172 1.90 14.45 -7.75
N PRO A 173 2.95 14.93 -7.06
CA PRO A 173 3.05 14.81 -5.60
C PRO A 173 1.97 15.64 -4.90
N MET A 174 1.60 15.24 -3.68
CA MET A 174 0.46 15.79 -2.93
C MET A 174 0.49 17.30 -2.77
N HIS A 175 1.66 17.89 -2.50
CA HIS A 175 1.79 19.34 -2.30
C HIS A 175 1.57 20.18 -3.58
N LEU A 176 1.65 19.54 -4.76
CA LEU A 176 1.38 20.17 -6.06
C LEU A 176 -0.05 19.89 -6.59
N GLN A 177 -0.84 19.13 -5.86
CA GLN A 177 -2.25 18.90 -6.23
C GLN A 177 -3.07 20.20 -6.11
N PRO A 178 -4.10 20.39 -6.95
CA PRO A 178 -4.96 21.58 -6.87
C PRO A 178 -5.55 21.82 -5.48
N ALA A 179 -5.90 20.76 -4.76
CA ALA A 179 -6.41 20.85 -3.38
C ALA A 179 -5.40 21.42 -2.38
N ALA A 180 -4.09 21.32 -2.66
CA ALA A 180 -3.02 21.83 -1.80
C ALA A 180 -2.72 23.32 -2.02
N LYS A 181 -3.28 23.96 -3.04
CA LYS A 181 -3.03 25.38 -3.36
C LYS A 181 -3.27 26.32 -2.17
N LYS A 182 -4.26 26.01 -1.33
CA LYS A 182 -4.59 26.82 -0.13
C LYS A 182 -3.47 26.85 0.93
N TYR A 183 -2.48 25.95 0.85
CA TYR A 183 -1.36 25.90 1.78
C TYR A 183 -0.12 26.64 1.25
N ASN A 184 -0.17 27.19 0.03
CA ASN A 184 0.89 27.98 -0.62
C ASN A 184 2.25 27.28 -0.67
N PHE A 185 2.28 25.95 -0.86
CA PHE A 185 3.51 25.20 -1.09
C PHE A 185 4.16 25.60 -2.42
N ASN A 186 5.48 25.70 -2.40
CA ASN A 186 6.29 25.96 -3.59
C ASN A 186 6.88 24.66 -4.15
N ASN A 187 7.28 24.72 -5.42
CA ASN A 187 7.88 23.55 -6.10
C ASN A 187 9.12 23.00 -5.38
N ASN A 188 9.85 23.79 -4.63
CA ASN A 188 11.10 23.39 -3.98
C ASN A 188 10.94 22.96 -2.51
N ASP A 189 9.72 23.02 -1.95
CA ASP A 189 9.51 22.70 -0.53
C ASP A 189 9.72 21.21 -0.23
N PHE A 190 9.49 20.34 -1.23
CA PHE A 190 9.60 18.88 -1.09
C PHE A 190 10.39 18.26 -2.26
N PRO A 191 11.69 18.54 -2.41
CA PRO A 191 12.48 18.15 -3.59
C PRO A 191 12.59 16.63 -3.76
N VAL A 192 12.64 15.86 -2.68
CA VAL A 192 12.69 14.40 -2.73
C VAL A 192 11.37 13.84 -3.28
N ALA A 193 10.23 14.34 -2.81
CA ALA A 193 8.92 13.89 -3.28
C ALA A 193 8.72 14.20 -4.78
N GLN A 194 9.17 15.37 -5.24
CA GLN A 194 9.14 15.75 -6.65
C GLN A 194 10.01 14.83 -7.50
N LYS A 195 11.25 14.58 -7.08
CA LYS A 195 12.17 13.70 -7.79
C LYS A 195 11.58 12.29 -7.90
N LEU A 196 11.05 11.73 -6.80
CA LEU A 196 10.41 10.42 -6.82
C LEU A 196 9.18 10.38 -7.72
N ALA A 197 8.33 11.42 -7.70
CA ALA A 197 7.18 11.51 -8.59
C ALA A 197 7.56 11.52 -10.09
N GLN A 198 8.75 12.00 -10.43
CA GLN A 198 9.27 12.00 -11.80
C GLN A 198 9.95 10.69 -12.21
N GLN A 199 10.49 9.92 -11.26
CA GLN A 199 11.35 8.77 -11.55
C GLN A 199 10.71 7.42 -11.21
N THR A 200 9.69 7.40 -10.37
CA THR A 200 9.09 6.16 -9.87
C THR A 200 8.18 5.50 -10.90
N ILE A 201 8.36 4.19 -11.10
CA ILE A 201 7.48 3.33 -11.90
C ILE A 201 7.19 2.04 -11.14
N SER A 202 5.99 1.49 -11.31
CA SER A 202 5.53 0.26 -10.66
C SER A 202 5.30 -0.82 -11.69
N LEU A 203 5.76 -2.04 -11.39
CA LEU A 203 5.51 -3.24 -12.18
C LEU A 203 4.47 -4.15 -11.51
N PRO A 204 3.77 -4.99 -12.29
CA PRO A 204 2.89 -6.00 -11.74
C PRO A 204 3.68 -7.01 -10.90
N VAL A 205 3.22 -7.31 -9.67
CA VAL A 205 3.90 -8.17 -8.70
C VAL A 205 2.92 -9.13 -8.01
N HIS A 206 1.71 -9.30 -8.59
CA HIS A 206 0.68 -10.15 -8.02
C HIS A 206 1.10 -11.63 -7.94
N GLU A 207 0.39 -12.39 -7.14
CA GLU A 207 0.67 -13.81 -6.84
C GLU A 207 0.52 -14.77 -8.02
N PHE A 208 -0.13 -14.33 -9.09
CA PHE A 208 -0.39 -15.13 -10.29
C PHE A 208 0.65 -14.88 -11.42
N ILE A 209 1.54 -13.89 -11.28
CA ILE A 209 2.56 -13.64 -12.31
C ILE A 209 3.57 -14.78 -12.31
N SER A 210 3.88 -15.31 -13.50
CA SER A 210 4.86 -16.38 -13.65
C SER A 210 6.29 -15.83 -13.74
N LYS A 211 7.28 -16.70 -13.49
CA LYS A 211 8.70 -16.34 -13.66
C LYS A 211 9.04 -15.99 -15.10
N GLU A 212 8.39 -16.61 -16.07
CA GLU A 212 8.54 -16.33 -17.49
C GLU A 212 8.03 -14.93 -17.83
N GLN A 213 6.87 -14.54 -17.27
CA GLN A 213 6.33 -13.19 -17.42
C GLN A 213 7.26 -12.14 -16.78
N ILE A 214 7.79 -12.42 -15.57
CA ILE A 214 8.79 -11.54 -14.93
C ILE A 214 10.04 -11.39 -15.82
N LYS A 215 10.57 -12.47 -16.36
CA LYS A 215 11.69 -12.43 -17.31
C LYS A 215 11.35 -11.61 -18.55
N PHE A 216 10.15 -11.77 -19.12
CA PHE A 216 9.70 -11.00 -20.28
C PHE A 216 9.68 -9.49 -19.96
N VAL A 217 9.14 -9.10 -18.79
CA VAL A 217 9.16 -7.71 -18.34
C VAL A 217 10.58 -7.17 -18.24
N VAL A 218 11.48 -7.90 -17.58
CA VAL A 218 12.87 -7.45 -17.38
C VAL A 218 13.64 -7.40 -18.69
N ASN A 219 13.46 -8.37 -19.58
CA ASN A 219 14.09 -8.34 -20.92
C ASN A 219 13.58 -7.16 -21.75
N SER A 220 12.27 -6.85 -21.65
CA SER A 220 11.72 -5.65 -22.30
C SER A 220 12.34 -4.36 -21.76
N ILE A 221 12.64 -4.29 -20.47
CA ILE A 221 13.35 -3.14 -19.87
C ILE A 221 14.81 -3.09 -20.40
N LYS A 222 15.51 -4.23 -20.49
CA LYS A 222 16.86 -4.30 -21.09
C LYS A 222 16.85 -3.81 -22.55
N ASP A 223 15.88 -4.26 -23.35
CA ASP A 223 15.74 -3.84 -24.75
C ASP A 223 15.53 -2.32 -24.90
N PHE A 224 14.88 -1.68 -23.93
CA PHE A 224 14.68 -0.23 -23.96
C PHE A 224 15.97 0.57 -23.77
N PHE A 225 16.96 0.01 -23.08
CA PHE A 225 18.25 0.68 -22.82
C PHE A 225 19.36 0.28 -23.79
N ASN A 226 19.17 -0.75 -24.62
CA ASN A 226 20.08 -1.16 -25.67
C ASN A 226 19.75 -0.45 -26.98
#